data_8274d9a4583fe23199530a43566763f8
#
_entry.id   8274d9a4583fe23199530a43566763f8
#
_cell.length_a   1.000
_cell.length_b   1.000
_cell.length_c   1.000
_cell.angle_alpha   90.00
_cell.angle_beta   90.00
_cell.angle_gamma   90.00
#
_symmetry.space_group_name_H-M   'P 1'
#
loop_
_entity.id
_entity.type
_entity.pdbx_description
1 polymer ?
#
loop_
_entity_poly.entity_id
_entity_poly.type
_entity_poly.pdbx_seq_one_letter_code
_entity_poly.pdbx_strand_id
1 'polypeptide(L)'
;MKRYLMPLVLTASLALAAPAAAATPTLDKKTIAMMDDITAVFEYSALTPQYGNIENDNDGCGWTAGWIGFCTATGDMLDLVEHYNGVKPGNVLEKYTPTLRKLADAGSDSVKELGTKFPADWKAAAKDSVFTQLQIKIGHEMYLNPALAMAGKIGVKTNLGVENLFDTGLMMGPGAGDCDGMPKIVKETTAAAGGTPATGKDEKAWFKTYNQIRIKHMKKPCTPGREHDWPDAVDRVQALQKLYDDGKQDLRAPLTIAGGWNLTITDPRD
;
A
#
# COMPACT_ATOMS: atom_id res chain seq x y z
N MET A 1 1.06 -79.24 3.01
CA MET A 1 0.71 -77.94 2.49
C MET A 1 0.65 -76.92 3.63
N LYS A 2 1.66 -76.07 3.80
CA LYS A 2 1.69 -75.03 4.83
C LYS A 2 1.23 -73.73 4.18
N ARG A 3 0.08 -73.16 4.64
CA ARG A 3 -0.46 -71.86 4.25
C ARG A 3 0.25 -70.80 5.07
N TYR A 4 0.97 -69.87 4.43
CA TYR A 4 1.50 -68.65 5.00
C TYR A 4 0.41 -67.58 4.94
N LEU A 5 -0.02 -67.09 6.11
CA LEU A 5 -0.84 -65.88 6.27
C LEU A 5 0.09 -64.68 6.23
N MET A 6 -0.09 -63.81 5.22
CA MET A 6 0.58 -62.48 5.14
C MET A 6 -0.20 -61.50 5.99
N PRO A 7 0.45 -60.69 6.88
CA PRO A 7 -0.23 -59.65 7.60
C PRO A 7 -0.52 -58.45 6.66
N LEU A 8 -1.78 -58.00 6.66
CA LEU A 8 -2.23 -56.81 5.98
C LEU A 8 -1.77 -55.57 6.80
N VAL A 9 -0.81 -54.82 6.30
CA VAL A 9 -0.38 -53.53 6.89
C VAL A 9 -1.34 -52.47 6.41
N LEU A 10 -2.23 -51.98 7.30
CA LEU A 10 -3.09 -50.83 7.06
C LEU A 10 -2.25 -49.57 7.24
N THR A 11 -1.84 -48.93 6.19
CA THR A 11 -1.25 -47.57 6.25
C THR A 11 -2.36 -46.54 6.35
N ALA A 12 -2.55 -45.97 7.53
CA ALA A 12 -3.43 -44.81 7.74
C ALA A 12 -2.75 -43.58 7.17
N SER A 13 -3.21 -43.12 6.01
CA SER A 13 -2.81 -41.81 5.45
C SER A 13 -3.47 -40.69 6.26
N LEU A 14 -2.72 -40.00 7.12
CA LEU A 14 -3.17 -38.74 7.71
C LEU A 14 -3.21 -37.70 6.60
N ALA A 15 -4.37 -37.39 6.06
CA ALA A 15 -4.58 -36.22 5.25
C ALA A 15 -4.48 -34.98 6.15
N LEU A 16 -3.36 -34.25 6.10
CA LEU A 16 -3.29 -32.89 6.67
C LEU A 16 -4.28 -32.04 5.89
N ALA A 17 -5.40 -31.67 6.53
CA ALA A 17 -6.30 -30.66 6.00
C ALA A 17 -5.51 -29.35 5.85
N ALA A 18 -5.47 -28.80 4.62
CA ALA A 18 -4.94 -27.47 4.41
C ALA A 18 -5.75 -26.48 5.27
N PRO A 19 -5.10 -25.55 5.96
CA PRO A 19 -5.83 -24.54 6.74
C PRO A 19 -6.77 -23.79 5.81
N ALA A 20 -8.04 -23.67 6.19
CA ALA A 20 -9.02 -22.86 5.47
C ALA A 20 -8.45 -21.43 5.34
N ALA A 21 -8.50 -20.85 4.14
CA ALA A 21 -8.11 -19.46 3.94
C ALA A 21 -8.92 -18.59 4.94
N ALA A 22 -8.23 -17.79 5.72
CA ALA A 22 -8.89 -16.84 6.61
C ALA A 22 -9.72 -15.86 5.76
N ALA A 23 -10.88 -15.45 6.29
CA ALA A 23 -11.71 -14.46 5.59
C ALA A 23 -10.95 -13.13 5.48
N THR A 24 -11.05 -12.49 4.32
CA THR A 24 -10.51 -11.14 4.12
C THR A 24 -11.11 -10.19 5.15
N PRO A 25 -10.31 -9.38 5.87
CA PRO A 25 -10.83 -8.39 6.81
C PRO A 25 -11.80 -7.43 6.12
N THR A 26 -12.90 -7.10 6.82
CA THR A 26 -13.87 -6.09 6.35
C THR A 26 -13.65 -4.83 7.16
N LEU A 27 -13.33 -3.73 6.48
CA LEU A 27 -13.13 -2.42 7.08
C LEU A 27 -14.41 -1.58 6.96
N ASP A 28 -14.75 -0.85 8.01
CA ASP A 28 -15.77 0.18 7.91
C ASP A 28 -15.22 1.48 7.28
N LYS A 29 -16.10 2.36 6.85
CA LYS A 29 -15.73 3.61 6.18
C LYS A 29 -14.81 4.49 7.03
N LYS A 30 -15.05 4.57 8.34
CA LYS A 30 -14.23 5.38 9.26
C LYS A 30 -12.81 4.83 9.41
N THR A 31 -12.68 3.51 9.41
CA THR A 31 -11.37 2.86 9.42
C THR A 31 -10.61 3.13 8.12
N ILE A 32 -11.28 3.04 6.96
CA ILE A 32 -10.66 3.35 5.66
C ILE A 32 -10.23 4.82 5.63
N ALA A 33 -11.09 5.74 6.04
CA ALA A 33 -10.75 7.16 6.11
C ALA A 33 -9.58 7.45 7.07
N MET A 34 -9.49 6.73 8.20
CA MET A 34 -8.34 6.81 9.10
C MET A 34 -7.04 6.35 8.41
N MET A 35 -7.09 5.28 7.62
CA MET A 35 -5.94 4.79 6.84
C MET A 35 -5.51 5.81 5.78
N ASP A 36 -6.47 6.43 5.08
CA ASP A 36 -6.19 7.49 4.11
C ASP A 36 -5.55 8.72 4.78
N ASP A 37 -6.00 9.07 5.98
CA ASP A 37 -5.44 10.20 6.76
C ASP A 37 -4.04 9.86 7.32
N ILE A 38 -3.78 8.60 7.72
CA ILE A 38 -2.43 8.12 8.08
C ILE A 38 -1.50 8.24 6.86
N THR A 39 -1.95 7.81 5.69
CA THR A 39 -1.20 7.98 4.43
C THR A 39 -0.89 9.45 4.18
N ALA A 40 -1.86 10.36 4.35
CA ALA A 40 -1.64 11.80 4.19
C ALA A 40 -0.61 12.36 5.20
N VAL A 41 -0.57 11.85 6.43
CA VAL A 41 0.47 12.20 7.40
C VAL A 41 1.84 11.77 6.89
N PHE A 42 1.97 10.55 6.38
CA PHE A 42 3.25 10.02 5.92
C PHE A 42 3.75 10.68 4.63
N GLU A 43 2.87 10.94 3.66
CA GLU A 43 3.23 11.51 2.37
C GLU A 43 3.41 13.04 2.42
N TYR A 44 2.61 13.73 3.22
CA TYR A 44 2.50 15.21 3.13
C TYR A 44 2.62 15.93 4.47
N SER A 45 2.83 15.23 5.58
CA SER A 45 2.73 15.82 6.93
C SER A 45 1.41 16.57 7.12
N ALA A 46 0.31 16.06 6.58
CA ALA A 46 -1.02 16.65 6.58
C ALA A 46 -2.04 15.70 7.21
N LEU A 47 -3.10 16.25 7.82
CA LEU A 47 -4.16 15.44 8.45
C LEU A 47 -5.20 14.92 7.44
N THR A 48 -5.12 15.34 6.19
CA THR A 48 -6.05 14.94 5.13
C THR A 48 -5.33 14.79 3.80
N PRO A 49 -5.78 13.88 2.92
CA PRO A 49 -5.21 13.69 1.59
C PRO A 49 -5.10 14.95 0.75
N GLN A 50 -3.96 15.11 0.10
CA GLN A 50 -3.60 16.28 -0.68
C GLN A 50 -3.83 16.05 -2.18
N TYR A 51 -5.10 16.02 -2.62
CA TYR A 51 -5.49 15.69 -3.99
C TYR A 51 -4.92 16.63 -5.06
N GLY A 52 -4.66 17.87 -4.69
CA GLY A 52 -4.12 18.91 -5.59
C GLY A 52 -2.61 19.01 -5.57
N ASN A 53 -1.91 18.23 -4.74
CA ASN A 53 -0.44 18.25 -4.74
C ASN A 53 0.09 17.81 -6.10
N ILE A 54 1.13 18.47 -6.58
CA ILE A 54 1.86 18.13 -7.79
C ILE A 54 3.25 18.73 -7.72
N GLU A 55 4.26 17.90 -7.87
CA GLU A 55 5.67 18.26 -7.76
C GLU A 55 6.53 17.40 -8.70
N ASN A 56 7.76 17.81 -8.91
CA ASN A 56 8.77 17.06 -9.64
C ASN A 56 10.04 16.99 -8.79
N ASP A 57 10.26 15.85 -8.17
CA ASP A 57 11.39 15.59 -7.27
C ASP A 57 12.63 15.11 -7.98
N ASN A 58 12.60 15.00 -9.33
CA ASN A 58 13.67 14.45 -10.16
C ASN A 58 14.10 13.04 -9.76
N ASP A 59 13.14 12.23 -9.31
CA ASP A 59 13.29 10.85 -8.85
C ASP A 59 12.99 9.79 -9.93
N GLY A 60 12.81 10.23 -11.18
CA GLY A 60 12.46 9.38 -12.31
C GLY A 60 10.96 9.25 -12.57
N CYS A 61 10.10 9.85 -11.73
CA CYS A 61 8.64 9.87 -11.91
C CYS A 61 8.18 10.91 -12.95
N GLY A 62 8.92 11.99 -13.14
CA GLY A 62 8.46 13.18 -13.83
C GLY A 62 7.55 14.01 -12.92
N TRP A 63 6.26 14.18 -13.26
CA TRP A 63 5.30 14.73 -12.30
C TRP A 63 4.80 13.64 -11.37
N THR A 64 4.88 13.91 -10.07
CA THR A 64 4.23 13.17 -9.00
C THR A 64 3.08 13.98 -8.44
N ALA A 65 1.87 13.43 -8.39
CA ALA A 65 0.69 14.23 -8.05
C ALA A 65 -0.42 13.45 -7.32
N GLY A 66 -1.31 14.19 -6.65
CA GLY A 66 -2.44 13.62 -5.93
C GLY A 66 -2.04 13.00 -4.60
N TRP A 67 -3.00 12.36 -3.92
CA TRP A 67 -2.88 11.95 -2.53
C TRP A 67 -1.92 10.78 -2.27
N ILE A 68 -1.59 10.00 -3.28
CA ILE A 68 -0.66 8.85 -3.19
C ILE A 68 0.56 8.99 -4.10
N GLY A 69 0.74 10.16 -4.77
CA GLY A 69 1.86 10.38 -5.66
C GLY A 69 1.73 9.67 -7.00
N PHE A 70 0.60 9.85 -7.72
CA PHE A 70 0.47 9.36 -9.10
C PHE A 70 1.59 9.89 -9.99
N CYS A 71 2.26 9.01 -10.71
CA CYS A 71 3.50 9.27 -11.43
C CYS A 71 3.28 9.26 -12.94
N THR A 72 3.86 10.21 -13.67
CA THR A 72 3.71 10.26 -15.14
C THR A 72 4.44 9.13 -15.84
N ALA A 73 5.63 8.75 -15.37
CA ALA A 73 6.47 7.76 -16.03
C ALA A 73 5.95 6.31 -15.83
N THR A 74 5.27 6.03 -14.73
CA THR A 74 4.75 4.67 -14.43
C THR A 74 3.41 4.38 -15.06
N GLY A 75 2.68 5.41 -15.51
CA GLY A 75 1.40 5.28 -16.20
C GLY A 75 0.17 5.34 -15.30
N ASP A 76 0.31 5.28 -13.98
CA ASP A 76 -0.82 5.37 -13.04
C ASP A 76 -1.51 6.75 -13.08
N MET A 77 -0.76 7.82 -13.33
CA MET A 77 -1.35 9.14 -13.60
C MET A 77 -2.19 9.14 -14.89
N LEU A 78 -1.74 8.45 -15.93
CA LEU A 78 -2.51 8.28 -17.17
C LEU A 78 -3.81 7.53 -16.88
N ASP A 79 -3.73 6.41 -16.17
CA ASP A 79 -4.89 5.60 -15.82
C ASP A 79 -5.95 6.42 -15.06
N LEU A 80 -5.52 7.22 -14.08
CA LEU A 80 -6.40 8.13 -13.36
C LEU A 80 -7.08 9.14 -14.28
N VAL A 81 -6.31 9.79 -15.18
CA VAL A 81 -6.86 10.79 -16.11
C VAL A 81 -7.83 10.15 -17.11
N GLU A 82 -7.53 8.95 -17.60
CA GLU A 82 -8.45 8.21 -18.48
C GLU A 82 -9.75 7.83 -17.81
N HIS A 83 -9.72 7.39 -16.56
CA HIS A 83 -10.92 7.16 -15.77
C HIS A 83 -11.72 8.45 -15.57
N TYR A 84 -11.03 9.56 -15.31
CA TYR A 84 -11.70 10.85 -15.18
C TYR A 84 -12.37 11.29 -16.50
N ASN A 85 -11.70 11.11 -17.64
CA ASN A 85 -12.27 11.37 -18.96
C ASN A 85 -13.53 10.52 -19.22
N GLY A 86 -13.50 9.24 -18.81
CA GLY A 86 -14.62 8.33 -18.96
C GLY A 86 -15.89 8.76 -18.20
N VAL A 87 -15.73 9.35 -17.01
CA VAL A 87 -16.87 9.80 -16.19
C VAL A 87 -17.22 11.27 -16.38
N LYS A 88 -16.28 12.10 -16.84
CA LYS A 88 -16.46 13.53 -17.08
C LYS A 88 -15.73 13.98 -18.36
N PRO A 89 -16.27 13.66 -19.54
CA PRO A 89 -15.73 14.14 -20.81
C PRO A 89 -15.62 15.67 -20.84
N GLY A 90 -14.60 16.21 -21.49
CA GLY A 90 -14.35 17.66 -21.56
C GLY A 90 -13.74 18.26 -20.29
N ASN A 91 -13.28 17.43 -19.35
CA ASN A 91 -12.58 17.93 -18.16
C ASN A 91 -11.23 18.58 -18.52
N VAL A 92 -10.70 19.36 -17.58
CA VAL A 92 -9.50 20.18 -17.81
C VAL A 92 -8.22 19.36 -18.10
N LEU A 93 -8.17 18.08 -17.71
CA LEU A 93 -7.01 17.19 -17.88
C LEU A 93 -7.09 16.38 -19.18
N GLU A 94 -8.27 16.24 -19.82
CA GLU A 94 -8.45 15.37 -20.99
C GLU A 94 -7.46 15.66 -22.13
N LYS A 95 -7.15 16.94 -22.36
CA LYS A 95 -6.19 17.37 -23.39
C LYS A 95 -4.76 16.86 -23.21
N TYR A 96 -4.41 16.40 -22.01
CA TYR A 96 -3.08 15.88 -21.70
C TYR A 96 -2.94 14.37 -21.92
N THR A 97 -4.04 13.66 -22.13
CA THR A 97 -4.06 12.18 -22.29
C THR A 97 -3.08 11.67 -23.35
N PRO A 98 -2.98 12.27 -24.57
CA PRO A 98 -2.02 11.79 -25.57
C PRO A 98 -0.55 11.92 -25.10
N THR A 99 -0.23 13.01 -24.40
CA THR A 99 1.13 13.23 -23.88
C THR A 99 1.42 12.31 -22.70
N LEU A 100 0.48 12.14 -21.77
CA LEU A 100 0.60 11.21 -20.64
C LEU A 100 0.83 9.78 -21.13
N ARG A 101 0.09 9.35 -22.17
CA ARG A 101 0.28 8.02 -22.78
C ARG A 101 1.68 7.86 -23.37
N LYS A 102 2.16 8.85 -24.13
CA LYS A 102 3.51 8.84 -24.68
C LYS A 102 4.58 8.72 -23.59
N LEU A 103 4.43 9.47 -22.49
CA LEU A 103 5.36 9.43 -21.36
C LEU A 103 5.34 8.09 -20.66
N ALA A 104 4.16 7.54 -20.38
CA ALA A 104 3.98 6.23 -19.76
C ALA A 104 4.57 5.09 -20.63
N ASP A 105 4.27 5.08 -21.92
CA ASP A 105 4.77 4.07 -22.87
C ASP A 105 6.31 4.08 -22.96
N ALA A 106 6.92 5.26 -22.78
CA ALA A 106 8.37 5.42 -22.82
C ALA A 106 9.04 5.30 -21.44
N GLY A 107 8.29 5.19 -20.35
CA GLY A 107 8.81 5.29 -18.98
C GLY A 107 9.56 6.63 -18.75
N SER A 108 9.06 7.73 -19.34
CA SER A 108 9.78 9.00 -19.38
C SER A 108 9.36 9.93 -18.25
N ASP A 109 10.36 10.47 -17.56
CA ASP A 109 10.24 11.48 -16.51
C ASP A 109 10.18 12.93 -17.04
N SER A 110 10.02 13.12 -18.34
CA SER A 110 9.98 14.47 -18.96
C SER A 110 8.73 15.24 -18.53
N VAL A 111 8.95 16.33 -17.80
CA VAL A 111 7.88 17.26 -17.40
C VAL A 111 7.58 18.33 -18.48
N LYS A 112 8.49 18.54 -19.43
CA LYS A 112 8.39 19.62 -20.44
C LYS A 112 7.25 19.40 -21.43
N GLU A 113 6.98 18.14 -21.77
CA GLU A 113 6.00 17.79 -22.80
C GLU A 113 4.56 18.09 -22.36
N LEU A 114 4.27 18.08 -21.07
CA LEU A 114 2.96 18.45 -20.50
C LEU A 114 2.77 19.98 -20.42
N GLY A 115 3.86 20.74 -20.54
CA GLY A 115 3.84 22.20 -20.53
C GLY A 115 3.60 22.82 -19.14
N THR A 116 3.78 24.13 -19.06
CA THR A 116 3.75 24.89 -17.80
C THR A 116 2.36 25.01 -17.15
N LYS A 117 1.29 24.72 -17.91
CA LYS A 117 -0.08 24.80 -17.41
C LYS A 117 -0.55 23.52 -16.70
N PHE A 118 0.11 22.39 -16.95
CA PHE A 118 -0.33 21.10 -16.41
C PHE A 118 -0.50 21.12 -14.88
N PRO A 119 0.44 21.65 -14.07
CA PRO A 119 0.26 21.70 -12.62
C PRO A 119 -0.94 22.55 -12.17
N ALA A 120 -1.21 23.66 -12.88
CA ALA A 120 -2.37 24.50 -12.55
C ALA A 120 -3.70 23.80 -12.90
N ASP A 121 -3.73 23.09 -14.02
CA ASP A 121 -4.90 22.34 -14.46
C ASP A 121 -5.15 21.10 -13.56
N TRP A 122 -4.09 20.45 -13.05
CA TRP A 122 -4.22 19.42 -12.02
C TRP A 122 -4.87 19.97 -10.74
N LYS A 123 -4.37 21.09 -10.23
CA LYS A 123 -4.94 21.77 -9.06
C LYS A 123 -6.39 22.23 -9.28
N ALA A 124 -6.75 22.55 -10.50
CA ALA A 124 -8.14 22.88 -10.87
C ALA A 124 -9.01 21.63 -10.87
N ALA A 125 -8.53 20.51 -11.43
CA ALA A 125 -9.23 19.22 -11.39
C ALA A 125 -9.45 18.74 -9.95
N ALA A 126 -8.49 18.92 -9.06
CA ALA A 126 -8.60 18.53 -7.65
C ALA A 126 -9.69 19.29 -6.85
N LYS A 127 -10.30 20.31 -7.41
CA LYS A 127 -11.49 20.96 -6.84
C LYS A 127 -12.80 20.26 -7.22
N ASP A 128 -12.73 19.33 -8.15
CA ASP A 128 -13.87 18.52 -8.59
C ASP A 128 -13.96 17.25 -7.72
N SER A 129 -15.09 17.09 -7.04
CA SER A 129 -15.33 15.92 -6.18
C SER A 129 -15.29 14.59 -6.94
N VAL A 130 -15.63 14.58 -8.24
CA VAL A 130 -15.52 13.38 -9.09
C VAL A 130 -14.06 12.97 -9.21
N PHE A 131 -13.16 13.93 -9.45
CA PHE A 131 -11.73 13.64 -9.58
C PHE A 131 -11.11 13.18 -8.26
N THR A 132 -11.46 13.80 -7.13
CA THR A 132 -10.94 13.38 -5.83
C THR A 132 -11.43 11.98 -5.43
N GLN A 133 -12.70 11.66 -5.70
CA GLN A 133 -13.24 10.31 -5.46
C GLN A 133 -12.55 9.25 -6.35
N LEU A 134 -12.22 9.59 -7.59
CA LEU A 134 -11.45 8.70 -8.47
C LEU A 134 -10.03 8.47 -7.97
N GLN A 135 -9.36 9.50 -7.46
CA GLN A 135 -8.04 9.34 -6.85
C GLN A 135 -8.08 8.34 -5.68
N ILE A 136 -9.07 8.46 -4.78
CA ILE A 136 -9.26 7.52 -3.67
C ILE A 136 -9.52 6.12 -4.21
N LYS A 137 -10.50 5.97 -5.12
CA LYS A 137 -10.90 4.67 -5.67
C LYS A 137 -9.72 3.95 -6.30
N ILE A 138 -8.97 4.61 -7.17
CA ILE A 138 -7.84 4.01 -7.89
C ILE A 138 -6.71 3.68 -6.91
N GLY A 139 -6.38 4.57 -5.98
CA GLY A 139 -5.38 4.29 -4.95
C GLY A 139 -5.75 3.08 -4.08
N HIS A 140 -7.02 2.93 -3.72
CA HIS A 140 -7.48 1.73 -3.01
C HIS A 140 -7.40 0.47 -3.89
N GLU A 141 -7.75 0.56 -5.17
CA GLU A 141 -7.63 -0.57 -6.11
C GLU A 141 -6.17 -1.01 -6.28
N MET A 142 -5.24 -0.05 -6.34
CA MET A 142 -3.82 -0.32 -6.51
C MET A 142 -3.14 -0.89 -5.25
N TYR A 143 -3.52 -0.43 -4.05
CA TYR A 143 -2.74 -0.70 -2.84
C TYR A 143 -3.55 -1.28 -1.68
N LEU A 144 -4.76 -0.77 -1.38
CA LEU A 144 -5.56 -1.27 -0.26
C LEU A 144 -6.16 -2.65 -0.57
N ASN A 145 -6.68 -2.87 -1.77
CA ASN A 145 -7.24 -4.17 -2.15
C ASN A 145 -6.19 -5.29 -2.13
N PRO A 146 -4.96 -5.12 -2.68
CA PRO A 146 -3.87 -6.08 -2.49
C PRO A 146 -3.51 -6.33 -1.02
N ALA A 147 -3.49 -5.29 -0.18
CA ALA A 147 -3.21 -5.41 1.24
C ALA A 147 -4.30 -6.22 1.97
N LEU A 148 -5.59 -5.97 1.68
CA LEU A 148 -6.72 -6.75 2.20
C LEU A 148 -6.65 -8.22 1.78
N ALA A 149 -6.35 -8.48 0.51
CA ALA A 149 -6.19 -9.84 -0.01
C ALA A 149 -5.02 -10.55 0.70
N MET A 150 -3.90 -9.86 0.91
CA MET A 150 -2.76 -10.40 1.65
C MET A 150 -3.12 -10.64 3.12
N ALA A 151 -3.79 -9.69 3.78
CA ALA A 151 -4.25 -9.81 5.15
C ALA A 151 -5.14 -11.06 5.35
N GLY A 152 -6.12 -11.27 4.45
CA GLY A 152 -6.95 -12.48 4.46
C GLY A 152 -6.13 -13.76 4.29
N LYS A 153 -5.17 -13.76 3.34
CA LYS A 153 -4.30 -14.92 3.07
C LYS A 153 -3.46 -15.32 4.27
N ILE A 154 -2.91 -14.37 5.03
CA ILE A 154 -2.02 -14.64 6.16
C ILE A 154 -2.72 -14.59 7.52
N GLY A 155 -4.03 -14.31 7.55
CA GLY A 155 -4.86 -14.34 8.76
C GLY A 155 -4.72 -13.13 9.67
N VAL A 156 -4.39 -11.96 9.10
CA VAL A 156 -4.39 -10.66 9.80
C VAL A 156 -5.82 -10.25 10.12
N LYS A 157 -6.06 -9.77 11.34
CA LYS A 157 -7.39 -9.43 11.84
C LYS A 157 -7.53 -7.99 12.30
N THR A 158 -6.42 -7.31 12.61
CA THR A 158 -6.46 -5.95 13.11
C THR A 158 -6.43 -4.92 11.97
N ASN A 159 -7.08 -3.77 12.18
CA ASN A 159 -7.06 -2.67 11.24
C ASN A 159 -5.63 -2.16 11.01
N LEU A 160 -4.84 -2.04 12.08
CA LEU A 160 -3.43 -1.65 11.99
C LEU A 160 -2.59 -2.66 11.20
N GLY A 161 -2.93 -3.95 11.24
CA GLY A 161 -2.26 -4.97 10.42
C GLY A 161 -2.53 -4.76 8.93
N VAL A 162 -3.77 -4.45 8.56
CA VAL A 162 -4.10 -4.08 7.18
C VAL A 162 -3.39 -2.80 6.77
N GLU A 163 -3.41 -1.77 7.62
CA GLU A 163 -2.70 -0.50 7.39
C GLU A 163 -1.21 -0.69 7.13
N ASN A 164 -0.54 -1.52 7.93
CA ASN A 164 0.88 -1.79 7.75
C ASN A 164 1.18 -2.49 6.41
N LEU A 165 0.30 -3.38 5.95
CA LEU A 165 0.41 -3.99 4.62
C LEU A 165 0.10 -2.98 3.52
N PHE A 166 -0.91 -2.13 3.70
CA PHE A 166 -1.30 -1.09 2.76
C PHE A 166 -0.16 -0.07 2.56
N ASP A 167 0.36 0.46 3.65
CA ASP A 167 1.48 1.39 3.65
C ASP A 167 2.77 0.78 3.02
N THR A 168 3.02 -0.51 3.28
CA THR A 168 4.13 -1.21 2.63
C THR A 168 3.90 -1.37 1.13
N GLY A 169 2.69 -1.74 0.73
CA GLY A 169 2.34 -1.88 -0.69
C GLY A 169 2.43 -0.56 -1.44
N LEU A 170 1.98 0.53 -0.82
CA LEU A 170 2.04 1.88 -1.40
C LEU A 170 3.49 2.35 -1.59
N MET A 171 4.32 2.20 -0.57
CA MET A 171 5.69 2.70 -0.60
C MET A 171 6.66 1.81 -1.38
N MET A 172 6.52 0.48 -1.26
CA MET A 172 7.54 -0.49 -1.70
C MET A 172 7.05 -1.46 -2.79
N GLY A 173 5.77 -1.35 -3.18
CA GLY A 173 5.15 -2.16 -4.21
C GLY A 173 4.23 -3.25 -3.67
N PRO A 174 3.02 -3.41 -4.27
CA PRO A 174 2.05 -4.43 -3.91
C PRO A 174 2.26 -5.75 -4.66
N GLY A 175 3.13 -5.77 -5.66
CA GLY A 175 3.29 -6.85 -6.64
C GLY A 175 4.21 -7.97 -6.19
N ALA A 176 3.96 -9.17 -6.70
CA ALA A 176 4.82 -10.33 -6.42
C ALA A 176 6.21 -10.24 -7.08
N GLY A 177 6.35 -9.39 -8.11
CA GLY A 177 7.59 -9.12 -8.82
C GLY A 177 8.48 -8.06 -8.16
N ASP A 178 7.93 -7.30 -7.21
CA ASP A 178 8.65 -6.22 -6.54
C ASP A 178 9.69 -6.81 -5.56
N CYS A 179 10.95 -6.53 -5.80
CA CYS A 179 12.03 -7.19 -5.06
C CYS A 179 12.08 -6.80 -3.57
N ASP A 180 11.54 -5.62 -3.23
CA ASP A 180 11.35 -5.11 -1.86
C ASP A 180 9.88 -5.03 -1.45
N GLY A 181 8.96 -5.47 -2.32
CA GLY A 181 7.52 -5.25 -2.15
C GLY A 181 6.90 -6.02 -0.97
N MET A 182 5.67 -5.64 -0.64
CA MET A 182 4.88 -6.24 0.45
C MET A 182 4.88 -7.78 0.40
N PRO A 183 4.67 -8.48 -0.74
CA PRO A 183 4.67 -9.94 -0.77
C PRO A 183 6.02 -10.56 -0.43
N LYS A 184 7.12 -9.90 -0.78
CA LYS A 184 8.48 -10.34 -0.45
C LYS A 184 8.73 -10.25 1.05
N ILE A 185 8.39 -9.13 1.68
CA ILE A 185 8.53 -8.92 3.11
C ILE A 185 7.65 -9.90 3.89
N VAL A 186 6.40 -10.13 3.47
CA VAL A 186 5.51 -11.15 4.05
C VAL A 186 6.15 -12.54 4.00
N LYS A 187 6.72 -12.93 2.87
CA LYS A 187 7.39 -14.24 2.71
C LYS A 187 8.56 -14.40 3.68
N GLU A 188 9.40 -13.39 3.78
CA GLU A 188 10.57 -13.40 4.67
C GLU A 188 10.15 -13.41 6.16
N THR A 189 9.14 -12.62 6.50
CA THR A 189 8.56 -12.61 7.85
C THR A 189 7.99 -13.97 8.22
N THR A 190 7.25 -14.59 7.30
CA THR A 190 6.66 -15.91 7.51
C THR A 190 7.74 -16.95 7.80
N ALA A 191 8.85 -16.92 7.06
CA ALA A 191 9.98 -17.81 7.29
C ALA A 191 10.64 -17.53 8.64
N ALA A 192 10.89 -16.27 8.98
CA ALA A 192 11.55 -15.88 10.24
C ALA A 192 10.69 -16.18 11.47
N ALA A 193 9.37 -15.97 11.38
CA ALA A 193 8.42 -16.24 12.47
C ALA A 193 8.01 -17.73 12.56
N GLY A 194 8.36 -18.55 11.58
CA GLY A 194 7.95 -19.96 11.49
C GLY A 194 6.44 -20.11 11.27
N GLY A 195 5.81 -19.22 10.52
CA GLY A 195 4.37 -19.24 10.20
C GLY A 195 3.75 -17.85 10.12
N THR A 196 2.43 -17.81 10.01
CA THR A 196 1.61 -16.60 9.90
C THR A 196 0.57 -16.54 11.02
N PRO A 197 -0.15 -15.43 11.22
CA PRO A 197 -1.30 -15.38 12.10
C PRO A 197 -2.35 -16.47 11.79
N ALA A 198 -2.58 -16.80 10.51
CA ALA A 198 -3.47 -17.92 10.12
C ALA A 198 -3.00 -19.29 10.67
N THR A 199 -1.71 -19.45 10.92
CA THR A 199 -1.15 -20.69 11.51
C THR A 199 -0.93 -20.60 13.02
N GLY A 200 -1.56 -19.61 13.68
CA GLY A 200 -1.56 -19.47 15.14
C GLY A 200 -0.43 -18.59 15.71
N LYS A 201 0.29 -17.84 14.87
CA LYS A 201 1.25 -16.85 15.38
C LYS A 201 0.52 -15.64 15.95
N ASP A 202 1.05 -15.10 17.05
CA ASP A 202 0.56 -13.81 17.58
C ASP A 202 0.79 -12.70 16.56
N GLU A 203 -0.26 -11.97 16.22
CA GLU A 203 -0.24 -10.98 15.16
C GLU A 203 0.69 -9.80 15.47
N LYS A 204 0.67 -9.31 16.72
CA LYS A 204 1.55 -8.22 17.16
C LYS A 204 3.02 -8.60 17.07
N ALA A 205 3.38 -9.81 17.53
CA ALA A 205 4.75 -10.31 17.45
C ALA A 205 5.18 -10.56 16.00
N TRP A 206 4.25 -11.01 15.14
CA TRP A 206 4.49 -11.20 13.73
C TRP A 206 4.79 -9.86 13.03
N PHE A 207 3.99 -8.81 13.27
CA PHE A 207 4.24 -7.49 12.70
C PHE A 207 5.50 -6.82 13.26
N LYS A 208 5.89 -7.10 14.49
CA LYS A 208 7.20 -6.66 14.99
C LYS A 208 8.35 -7.21 14.13
N THR A 209 8.28 -8.49 13.76
CA THR A 209 9.25 -9.13 12.85
C THR A 209 9.13 -8.55 11.43
N TYR A 210 7.90 -8.34 10.95
CA TYR A 210 7.63 -7.73 9.65
C TYR A 210 8.26 -6.34 9.52
N ASN A 211 8.05 -5.47 10.50
CA ASN A 211 8.59 -4.13 10.52
C ASN A 211 10.13 -4.12 10.58
N GLN A 212 10.74 -5.05 11.30
CA GLN A 212 12.19 -5.21 11.31
C GLN A 212 12.74 -5.62 9.94
N ILE A 213 12.07 -6.52 9.24
CA ILE A 213 12.45 -6.95 7.88
C ILE A 213 12.22 -5.81 6.89
N ARG A 214 11.07 -5.12 6.96
CA ARG A 214 10.78 -3.94 6.14
C ARG A 214 11.87 -2.88 6.27
N ILE A 215 12.27 -2.54 7.49
CA ILE A 215 13.37 -1.58 7.74
C ILE A 215 14.70 -2.05 7.12
N LYS A 216 14.99 -3.35 7.11
CA LYS A 216 16.20 -3.87 6.45
C LYS A 216 16.17 -3.63 4.94
N HIS A 217 15.03 -3.90 4.30
CA HIS A 217 14.81 -3.62 2.87
C HIS A 217 14.93 -2.11 2.59
N MET A 218 14.30 -1.26 3.40
CA MET A 218 14.39 0.19 3.25
C MET A 218 15.82 0.73 3.38
N LYS A 219 16.62 0.16 4.29
CA LYS A 219 18.03 0.57 4.47
C LYS A 219 18.98 0.05 3.41
N LYS A 220 18.61 -0.99 2.68
CA LYS A 220 19.39 -1.59 1.59
C LYS A 220 18.46 -2.07 0.50
N PRO A 221 17.82 -1.15 -0.23
CA PRO A 221 16.86 -1.51 -1.24
C PRO A 221 17.53 -2.23 -2.41
N CYS A 222 16.80 -3.20 -2.99
CA CYS A 222 17.13 -3.77 -4.29
C CYS A 222 16.43 -2.99 -5.43
N THR A 223 15.45 -2.15 -5.09
CA THR A 223 14.75 -1.29 -6.03
C THR A 223 15.65 -0.12 -6.41
N PRO A 224 16.06 0.01 -7.71
CA PRO A 224 16.94 1.08 -8.14
C PRO A 224 16.35 2.47 -7.88
N GLY A 225 17.20 3.42 -7.48
CA GLY A 225 16.81 4.81 -7.23
C GLY A 225 16.21 5.07 -5.86
N ARG A 226 16.11 4.04 -5.00
CA ARG A 226 15.54 4.15 -3.63
C ARG A 226 16.59 4.12 -2.53
N GLU A 227 17.86 4.25 -2.88
CA GLU A 227 18.99 4.15 -1.96
C GLU A 227 19.08 5.31 -0.95
N HIS A 228 18.39 6.41 -1.24
CA HIS A 228 18.43 7.63 -0.41
C HIS A 228 17.10 7.90 0.30
N ASP A 229 15.99 7.88 -0.40
CA ASP A 229 14.66 8.25 0.13
C ASP A 229 14.12 7.21 1.13
N TRP A 230 14.25 5.91 0.84
CA TRP A 230 13.74 4.88 1.75
C TRP A 230 14.47 4.77 3.08
N PRO A 231 15.83 4.88 3.16
CA PRO A 231 16.50 4.93 4.45
C PRO A 231 16.04 6.08 5.34
N ASP A 232 15.71 7.23 4.76
CA ASP A 232 15.24 8.41 5.48
C ASP A 232 13.77 8.29 5.94
N ALA A 233 12.98 7.44 5.28
CA ALA A 233 11.57 7.19 5.61
C ALA A 233 11.33 6.06 6.63
N VAL A 234 12.37 5.55 7.30
CA VAL A 234 12.25 4.45 8.29
C VAL A 234 11.37 4.83 9.49
N ASP A 235 11.28 6.10 9.84
CA ASP A 235 10.45 6.61 10.92
C ASP A 235 8.94 6.31 10.73
N ARG A 236 8.47 6.21 9.49
CA ARG A 236 7.13 5.77 9.09
C ARG A 236 6.81 4.35 9.64
N VAL A 237 7.73 3.41 9.46
CA VAL A 237 7.58 2.06 10.00
C VAL A 237 7.67 2.04 11.53
N GLN A 238 8.50 2.91 12.11
CA GLN A 238 8.61 3.05 13.55
C GLN A 238 7.33 3.66 14.16
N ALA A 239 6.67 4.59 13.47
CA ALA A 239 5.39 5.13 13.90
C ALA A 239 4.29 4.05 13.91
N LEU A 240 4.20 3.22 12.86
CA LEU A 240 3.29 2.07 12.83
C LEU A 240 3.60 1.05 13.94
N GLN A 241 4.90 0.76 14.19
CA GLN A 241 5.28 -0.11 15.29
C GLN A 241 4.86 0.45 16.65
N LYS A 242 5.01 1.77 16.84
CA LYS A 242 4.58 2.42 18.07
C LYS A 242 3.08 2.32 18.30
N LEU A 243 2.25 2.42 17.26
CA LEU A 243 0.80 2.17 17.36
C LEU A 243 0.50 0.74 17.86
N TYR A 244 1.26 -0.27 17.42
CA TYR A 244 1.15 -1.63 17.97
C TYR A 244 1.55 -1.68 19.45
N ASP A 245 2.63 -0.99 19.82
CA ASP A 245 3.13 -1.01 21.20
C ASP A 245 2.15 -0.31 22.14
N ASP A 246 1.51 0.76 21.68
CA ASP A 246 0.50 1.55 22.40
C ASP A 246 -0.92 0.89 22.40
N GLY A 247 -1.09 -0.27 21.78
CA GLY A 247 -2.39 -0.99 21.76
C GLY A 247 -3.43 -0.34 20.84
N LYS A 248 -3.01 0.38 19.79
CA LYS A 248 -3.90 1.10 18.85
C LYS A 248 -4.27 0.28 17.61
N GLN A 249 -4.42 -1.04 17.75
CA GLN A 249 -4.65 -1.95 16.62
C GLN A 249 -5.99 -1.74 15.90
N ASP A 250 -6.97 -1.14 16.54
CA ASP A 250 -8.28 -0.83 15.96
C ASP A 250 -8.33 0.50 15.18
N LEU A 251 -7.25 1.29 15.20
CA LEU A 251 -7.11 2.57 14.50
C LEU A 251 -8.27 3.55 14.78
N ARG A 252 -8.69 3.68 16.05
CA ARG A 252 -9.76 4.60 16.44
C ARG A 252 -9.22 5.97 16.80
N ALA A 253 -9.97 7.01 16.40
CA ALA A 253 -9.73 8.38 16.79
C ALA A 253 -9.97 8.58 18.32
N PRO A 254 -9.24 9.49 19.00
CA PRO A 254 -8.09 10.21 18.46
C PRO A 254 -6.87 9.30 18.31
N LEU A 255 -6.16 9.46 17.19
CA LEU A 255 -4.97 8.69 16.88
C LEU A 255 -3.78 9.62 16.61
N THR A 256 -2.73 9.51 17.43
CA THR A 256 -1.50 10.31 17.25
C THR A 256 -0.47 9.49 16.49
N ILE A 257 0.01 10.04 15.38
CA ILE A 257 1.14 9.50 14.61
C ILE A 257 2.41 10.14 15.18
N ALA A 258 3.21 9.31 15.83
CA ALA A 258 4.45 9.71 16.50
C ALA A 258 5.61 9.93 15.52
N GLY A 259 6.80 10.18 16.05
CA GLY A 259 8.01 10.42 15.26
C GLY A 259 8.15 11.88 14.85
N GLY A 260 8.62 12.11 13.62
CA GLY A 260 8.80 13.47 13.09
C GLY A 260 7.51 14.25 12.88
N TRP A 261 6.37 13.56 12.79
CA TRP A 261 5.06 14.21 12.53
C TRP A 261 4.41 14.75 13.80
N ASN A 262 4.22 13.95 14.85
CA ASN A 262 3.47 14.30 16.07
C ASN A 262 2.08 14.91 15.78
N LEU A 263 1.40 14.41 14.75
CA LEU A 263 0.07 14.84 14.32
C LEU A 263 -1.00 13.92 14.91
N THR A 264 -2.13 14.51 15.33
CA THR A 264 -3.26 13.77 15.89
C THR A 264 -4.47 13.87 14.98
N ILE A 265 -4.92 12.72 14.46
CA ILE A 265 -6.17 12.58 13.71
C ILE A 265 -7.29 12.44 14.72
N THR A 266 -8.17 13.44 14.81
CA THR A 266 -9.25 13.51 15.81
C THR A 266 -10.60 13.06 15.26
N ASP A 267 -10.82 13.23 13.97
CA ASP A 267 -12.06 12.86 13.28
C ASP A 267 -11.73 12.49 11.83
N PRO A 268 -11.58 11.20 11.52
CA PRO A 268 -11.36 10.78 10.15
C PRO A 268 -12.59 11.12 9.31
N ARG A 269 -12.37 11.50 8.06
CA ARG A 269 -13.43 11.91 7.12
C ARG A 269 -14.49 10.84 6.96
N ASP A 270 -15.75 11.26 6.77
CA ASP A 270 -16.89 10.38 6.42
C ASP A 270 -16.90 10.00 4.92
#